data_c2b1ce68e68f47215e963e02ff14f8f5
#
_entry.id   c2b1ce68e68f47215e963e02ff14f8f5
#
_cell.length_a   1.000
_cell.length_b   1.000
_cell.length_c   1.000
_cell.angle_alpha   90.00
_cell.angle_beta   90.00
_cell.angle_gamma   90.00
#
_symmetry.space_group_name_H-M   'P 1'
#
loop_
_entity.id
_entity.type
_entity.pdbx_description
1 polymer ?
#
loop_
_entity_poly.entity_id
_entity_poly.type
_entity_poly.pdbx_seq_one_letter_code
_entity_poly.pdbx_strand_id
1 'polypeptide(L)'
;GLLKPGGTLVESTSGNTGLGLAMAAAVRGYRCVFTIPDKMSQEKIDMLKSYGAEVIVTPTDLDHHHPDSYVEVAKRVARETPGALYTDQYSNPHNPEAHYLTTGPEIWEATEGQIDSFVTGLGTGGTISGTGKYLKEKAAQAGRTVRVVGPDPYGSIYKEAHEKGEWSDPSLYRVEGIGHDFMVDTLDFSVVDEVLNVTDRDSFLMARRLARQEGILSGGSTGTVFVGALQEARKQGPGKIVVAIVCDSGDRYISKCFNDEWMRDMGYFGPDAHLGTIQQLLDFRQQKVAFANPDDSLKDVITRMANTGISQMPVASGPGDLRMIEELDILRAVASNEYTLENCAREIARPLQGQVSPGDNLSHVQQIFENDNVAVVVDEGRITGIINKIDLLEFITQKKRHAA
;
A
#
# COMPACT_ATOMS: atom_id res chain seq x y z
N GLY A 1 31.11 -16.02 -16.47
CA GLY A 1 32.25 -16.80 -15.93
C GLY A 1 32.13 -17.08 -14.43
N LEU A 2 31.21 -16.42 -13.70
CA LEU A 2 31.01 -16.62 -12.25
C LEU A 2 30.36 -17.98 -11.93
N LEU A 3 29.38 -18.38 -12.74
CA LEU A 3 28.70 -19.66 -12.60
C LEU A 3 29.19 -20.63 -13.65
N LYS A 4 29.64 -21.83 -13.22
CA LYS A 4 30.08 -22.91 -14.11
C LYS A 4 28.88 -23.73 -14.58
N PRO A 5 28.99 -24.44 -15.74
CA PRO A 5 27.94 -25.37 -16.17
C PRO A 5 27.58 -26.37 -15.05
N GLY A 6 26.26 -26.56 -14.83
CA GLY A 6 25.74 -27.40 -13.74
C GLY A 6 25.81 -26.79 -12.35
N GLY A 7 26.27 -25.55 -12.21
CA GLY A 7 26.31 -24.81 -10.93
C GLY A 7 24.94 -24.52 -10.38
N THR A 8 24.89 -23.96 -9.18
CA THR A 8 23.65 -23.66 -8.45
C THR A 8 23.43 -22.15 -8.36
N LEU A 9 22.27 -21.66 -8.81
CA LEU A 9 21.78 -20.31 -8.56
C LEU A 9 21.02 -20.31 -7.23
N VAL A 10 21.32 -19.34 -6.38
CA VAL A 10 20.59 -19.11 -5.14
C VAL A 10 20.05 -17.70 -5.13
N GLU A 11 18.80 -17.52 -4.76
CA GLU A 11 18.17 -16.18 -4.66
C GLU A 11 17.12 -16.14 -3.53
N SER A 12 17.05 -14.99 -2.88
CA SER A 12 15.94 -14.62 -2.00
C SER A 12 14.88 -13.90 -2.83
N THR A 13 13.64 -14.42 -2.89
CA THR A 13 12.67 -13.90 -3.84
C THR A 13 11.23 -13.98 -3.33
N SER A 14 10.42 -13.01 -3.71
CA SER A 14 8.95 -13.06 -3.57
C SER A 14 8.24 -13.80 -4.72
N GLY A 15 9.00 -14.42 -5.63
CA GLY A 15 8.50 -15.33 -6.65
C GLY A 15 8.85 -14.95 -8.09
N ASN A 16 8.68 -13.71 -8.53
CA ASN A 16 8.82 -13.33 -9.96
C ASN A 16 10.27 -13.41 -10.44
N THR A 17 11.23 -12.90 -9.66
CA THR A 17 12.67 -13.06 -9.99
C THR A 17 13.08 -14.53 -9.97
N GLY A 18 12.62 -15.29 -8.96
CA GLY A 18 12.87 -16.74 -8.90
C GLY A 18 12.34 -17.47 -10.11
N LEU A 19 11.17 -17.11 -10.60
CA LEU A 19 10.58 -17.70 -11.81
C LEU A 19 11.44 -17.41 -13.05
N GLY A 20 11.86 -16.17 -13.26
CA GLY A 20 12.75 -15.80 -14.36
C GLY A 20 14.08 -16.56 -14.31
N LEU A 21 14.68 -16.66 -13.11
CA LEU A 21 15.90 -17.42 -12.89
C LEU A 21 15.69 -18.93 -13.12
N ALA A 22 14.58 -19.50 -12.62
CA ALA A 22 14.25 -20.93 -12.83
C ALA A 22 14.09 -21.28 -14.31
N MET A 23 13.38 -20.44 -15.07
CA MET A 23 13.24 -20.63 -16.52
C MET A 23 14.59 -20.58 -17.25
N ALA A 24 15.41 -19.56 -16.94
CA ALA A 24 16.75 -19.42 -17.52
C ALA A 24 17.67 -20.59 -17.13
N ALA A 25 17.59 -21.02 -15.88
CA ALA A 25 18.37 -22.16 -15.38
C ALA A 25 17.99 -23.49 -16.01
N ALA A 26 16.69 -23.76 -16.17
CA ALA A 26 16.19 -24.96 -16.81
C ALA A 26 16.71 -25.08 -18.25
N VAL A 27 16.68 -23.97 -19.03
CA VAL A 27 17.20 -23.96 -20.42
C VAL A 27 18.73 -24.10 -20.46
N ARG A 28 19.44 -23.61 -19.44
CA ARG A 28 20.93 -23.60 -19.41
C ARG A 28 21.55 -24.72 -18.58
N GLY A 29 20.74 -25.59 -17.97
CA GLY A 29 21.22 -26.73 -17.16
C GLY A 29 21.82 -26.34 -15.83
N TYR A 30 21.35 -25.27 -15.19
CA TYR A 30 21.70 -24.86 -13.82
C TYR A 30 20.69 -25.41 -12.81
N ARG A 31 21.11 -25.57 -11.58
CA ARG A 31 20.21 -25.82 -10.44
C ARG A 31 19.78 -24.51 -9.81
N CYS A 32 18.63 -24.51 -9.16
CA CYS A 32 18.12 -23.36 -8.43
C CYS A 32 17.73 -23.73 -7.01
N VAL A 33 18.07 -22.88 -6.05
CA VAL A 33 17.57 -22.90 -4.68
C VAL A 33 17.02 -21.51 -4.37
N PHE A 34 15.75 -21.43 -4.03
CA PHE A 34 15.08 -20.15 -3.71
C PHE A 34 14.58 -20.16 -2.28
N THR A 35 14.79 -19.05 -1.58
CA THR A 35 14.17 -18.78 -0.29
C THR A 35 13.01 -17.82 -0.50
N ILE A 36 11.85 -18.12 0.10
CA ILE A 36 10.62 -17.40 -0.13
C ILE A 36 9.84 -17.20 1.19
N PRO A 37 9.30 -15.99 1.47
CA PRO A 37 8.47 -15.78 2.65
C PRO A 37 7.15 -16.57 2.59
N ASP A 38 6.65 -17.02 3.73
CA ASP A 38 5.42 -17.83 3.84
C ASP A 38 4.13 -17.09 3.47
N LYS A 39 4.16 -15.75 3.41
CA LYS A 39 3.01 -14.94 2.92
C LYS A 39 2.73 -15.11 1.43
N MET A 40 3.66 -15.68 0.67
CA MET A 40 3.51 -15.80 -0.79
C MET A 40 2.43 -16.83 -1.16
N SER A 41 1.88 -16.69 -2.38
CA SER A 41 0.87 -17.62 -2.89
C SER A 41 1.46 -19.03 -3.10
N GLN A 42 0.66 -20.07 -2.84
CA GLN A 42 1.04 -21.45 -3.08
C GLN A 42 1.37 -21.69 -4.55
N GLU A 43 0.64 -21.06 -5.46
CA GLU A 43 0.84 -21.15 -6.90
C GLU A 43 2.26 -20.72 -7.31
N LYS A 44 2.84 -19.68 -6.68
CA LYS A 44 4.22 -19.26 -6.93
C LYS A 44 5.23 -20.33 -6.50
N ILE A 45 5.02 -20.92 -5.33
CA ILE A 45 5.88 -21.97 -4.79
C ILE A 45 5.85 -23.20 -5.71
N ASP A 46 4.66 -23.62 -6.12
CA ASP A 46 4.46 -24.79 -6.98
C ASP A 46 5.03 -24.56 -8.38
N MET A 47 4.90 -23.33 -8.89
CA MET A 47 5.48 -22.96 -10.18
C MET A 47 7.02 -23.03 -10.16
N LEU A 48 7.68 -22.53 -9.13
CA LEU A 48 9.14 -22.66 -8.97
C LEU A 48 9.58 -24.13 -8.91
N LYS A 49 8.86 -24.95 -8.15
CA LYS A 49 9.12 -26.40 -8.07
C LYS A 49 8.89 -27.10 -9.41
N SER A 50 7.92 -26.68 -10.21
CA SER A 50 7.64 -27.24 -11.54
C SER A 50 8.79 -27.01 -12.52
N TYR A 51 9.60 -25.96 -12.35
CA TYR A 51 10.84 -25.75 -13.10
C TYR A 51 12.05 -26.49 -12.50
N GLY A 52 11.84 -27.34 -11.47
CA GLY A 52 12.89 -28.13 -10.82
C GLY A 52 13.68 -27.36 -9.75
N ALA A 53 13.22 -26.20 -9.30
CA ALA A 53 13.87 -25.48 -8.23
C ALA A 53 13.58 -26.10 -6.85
N GLU A 54 14.56 -26.09 -5.98
CA GLU A 54 14.38 -26.29 -4.55
C GLU A 54 13.87 -24.97 -3.94
N VAL A 55 12.83 -25.07 -3.09
CA VAL A 55 12.21 -23.90 -2.45
C VAL A 55 12.21 -24.08 -0.94
N ILE A 56 12.83 -23.13 -0.24
CA ILE A 56 12.90 -23.05 1.21
C ILE A 56 11.95 -21.91 1.65
N VAL A 57 10.89 -22.28 2.37
CA VAL A 57 9.94 -21.32 2.91
C VAL A 57 10.41 -20.83 4.28
N THR A 58 10.38 -19.53 4.50
CA THR A 58 10.82 -18.87 5.75
C THR A 58 9.69 -17.99 6.31
N PRO A 59 9.69 -17.68 7.62
CA PRO A 59 8.73 -16.76 8.21
C PRO A 59 8.80 -15.35 7.58
N THR A 60 7.63 -14.71 7.41
CA THR A 60 7.52 -13.37 6.81
C THR A 60 7.86 -12.23 7.77
N ASP A 61 7.52 -12.40 9.05
CA ASP A 61 7.54 -11.39 10.11
C ASP A 61 8.90 -11.24 10.82
N LEU A 62 9.97 -11.76 10.21
CA LEU A 62 11.34 -11.60 10.70
C LEU A 62 12.02 -10.40 10.05
N ASP A 63 12.79 -9.64 10.87
CA ASP A 63 13.72 -8.64 10.37
C ASP A 63 14.65 -9.24 9.30
N HIS A 64 14.96 -8.49 8.25
CA HIS A 64 15.77 -8.99 7.13
C HIS A 64 17.20 -9.41 7.51
N HIS A 65 17.75 -8.91 8.64
CA HIS A 65 19.04 -9.34 9.20
C HIS A 65 18.91 -10.54 10.13
N HIS A 66 17.69 -10.99 10.45
CA HIS A 66 17.50 -12.17 11.28
C HIS A 66 18.09 -13.40 10.57
N PRO A 67 18.84 -14.29 11.27
CA PRO A 67 19.48 -15.47 10.66
C PRO A 67 18.53 -16.40 9.89
N ASP A 68 17.25 -16.41 10.22
CA ASP A 68 16.20 -17.21 9.59
C ASP A 68 15.32 -16.41 8.61
N SER A 69 15.67 -15.16 8.33
CA SER A 69 15.03 -14.38 7.26
C SER A 69 15.31 -15.01 5.89
N TYR A 70 14.40 -14.78 4.94
CA TYR A 70 14.59 -15.35 3.59
C TYR A 70 15.88 -14.84 2.91
N VAL A 71 16.35 -13.65 3.23
CA VAL A 71 17.60 -13.08 2.71
C VAL A 71 18.82 -13.78 3.32
N GLU A 72 18.89 -13.89 4.63
CA GLU A 72 20.05 -14.49 5.31
C GLU A 72 20.12 -16.00 5.11
N VAL A 73 18.98 -16.68 5.00
CA VAL A 73 18.93 -18.10 4.62
C VAL A 73 19.47 -18.30 3.20
N ALA A 74 19.11 -17.45 2.22
CA ALA A 74 19.67 -17.54 0.87
C ALA A 74 21.18 -17.34 0.85
N LYS A 75 21.68 -16.32 1.54
CA LYS A 75 23.12 -16.07 1.67
C LYS A 75 23.86 -17.25 2.33
N ARG A 76 23.26 -17.86 3.35
CA ARG A 76 23.81 -19.03 4.02
C ARG A 76 23.87 -20.24 3.06
N VAL A 77 22.79 -20.55 2.36
CA VAL A 77 22.72 -21.62 1.37
C VAL A 77 23.78 -21.44 0.28
N ALA A 78 23.94 -20.21 -0.22
CA ALA A 78 24.93 -19.90 -1.25
C ALA A 78 26.37 -20.13 -0.74
N ARG A 79 26.67 -19.76 0.51
CA ARG A 79 28.00 -19.98 1.12
C ARG A 79 28.30 -21.47 1.37
N GLU A 80 27.29 -22.24 1.75
CA GLU A 80 27.44 -23.67 2.11
C GLU A 80 27.38 -24.59 0.89
N THR A 81 26.88 -24.13 -0.26
CA THR A 81 26.78 -24.92 -1.49
C THR A 81 27.98 -24.68 -2.40
N PRO A 82 28.84 -25.68 -2.64
CA PRO A 82 30.03 -25.53 -3.49
C PRO A 82 29.66 -25.11 -4.92
N GLY A 83 30.26 -24.00 -5.40
CA GLY A 83 30.03 -23.50 -6.75
C GLY A 83 28.68 -22.83 -6.94
N ALA A 84 27.98 -22.50 -5.86
CA ALA A 84 26.76 -21.68 -5.93
C ALA A 84 27.06 -20.20 -6.16
N LEU A 85 26.14 -19.52 -6.82
CA LEU A 85 26.11 -18.09 -7.02
C LEU A 85 24.83 -17.52 -6.41
N TYR A 86 24.98 -16.61 -5.44
CA TYR A 86 23.88 -15.75 -4.98
C TYR A 86 23.72 -14.61 -5.97
N THR A 87 22.53 -14.45 -6.58
CA THR A 87 22.31 -13.48 -7.66
C THR A 87 22.04 -12.07 -7.14
N ASP A 88 21.57 -11.96 -5.89
CA ASP A 88 21.44 -10.73 -5.11
C ASP A 88 20.65 -9.63 -5.84
N GLN A 89 19.38 -9.88 -6.09
CA GLN A 89 18.52 -8.95 -6.83
C GLN A 89 18.40 -7.54 -6.20
N TYR A 90 18.76 -7.41 -4.91
CA TYR A 90 18.63 -6.17 -4.17
C TYR A 90 19.84 -5.24 -4.28
N SER A 91 21.03 -5.81 -4.60
CA SER A 91 22.27 -5.04 -4.70
C SER A 91 22.97 -5.20 -6.06
N ASN A 92 22.52 -6.11 -6.90
CA ASN A 92 23.15 -6.41 -8.18
C ASN A 92 22.88 -5.29 -9.22
N PRO A 93 23.89 -4.54 -9.68
CA PRO A 93 23.71 -3.45 -10.64
C PRO A 93 23.18 -3.92 -12.00
N HIS A 94 23.33 -5.20 -12.34
CA HIS A 94 22.77 -5.75 -13.59
C HIS A 94 21.23 -5.78 -13.58
N ASN A 95 20.58 -5.69 -12.41
CA ASN A 95 19.14 -5.59 -12.32
C ASN A 95 18.62 -4.29 -13.00
N PRO A 96 18.96 -3.07 -12.56
CA PRO A 96 18.55 -1.86 -13.28
C PRO A 96 19.20 -1.73 -14.67
N GLU A 97 20.43 -2.23 -14.88
CA GLU A 97 21.09 -2.21 -16.19
C GLU A 97 20.28 -2.97 -17.25
N ALA A 98 19.73 -4.13 -16.92
CA ALA A 98 18.90 -4.89 -17.85
C ALA A 98 17.70 -4.07 -18.34
N HIS A 99 17.00 -3.38 -17.46
CA HIS A 99 15.87 -2.52 -17.80
C HIS A 99 16.28 -1.27 -18.58
N TYR A 100 17.47 -0.71 -18.30
CA TYR A 100 18.02 0.39 -19.07
C TYR A 100 18.32 -0.03 -20.51
N LEU A 101 18.84 -1.24 -20.71
CA LEU A 101 19.24 -1.76 -22.02
C LEU A 101 18.09 -2.37 -22.83
N THR A 102 16.96 -2.74 -22.21
CA THR A 102 15.84 -3.42 -22.89
C THR A 102 14.51 -2.70 -22.68
N THR A 103 13.94 -2.69 -21.50
CA THR A 103 12.59 -2.17 -21.21
C THR A 103 12.46 -0.67 -21.56
N GLY A 104 13.48 0.12 -21.24
CA GLY A 104 13.51 1.54 -21.58
C GLY A 104 13.45 1.81 -23.09
N PRO A 105 14.34 1.20 -23.88
CA PRO A 105 14.30 1.28 -25.35
C PRO A 105 12.96 0.82 -25.94
N GLU A 106 12.44 -0.33 -25.51
CA GLU A 106 11.17 -0.88 -26.01
C GLU A 106 9.99 0.08 -25.77
N ILE A 107 9.90 0.69 -24.57
CA ILE A 107 8.86 1.68 -24.27
C ILE A 107 9.04 2.94 -25.11
N TRP A 108 10.27 3.43 -25.24
CA TRP A 108 10.56 4.62 -26.04
C TRP A 108 10.17 4.44 -27.50
N GLU A 109 10.53 3.29 -28.12
CA GLU A 109 10.16 2.95 -29.48
C GLU A 109 8.66 2.77 -29.64
N ALA A 110 8.00 2.01 -28.76
CA ALA A 110 6.57 1.74 -28.82
C ALA A 110 5.71 3.01 -28.69
N THR A 111 6.23 4.03 -28.03
CA THR A 111 5.56 5.34 -27.89
C THR A 111 6.05 6.39 -28.88
N GLU A 112 6.90 6.03 -29.83
CA GLU A 112 7.54 6.94 -30.78
C GLU A 112 8.19 8.16 -30.07
N GLY A 113 8.70 7.93 -28.84
CA GLY A 113 9.26 8.98 -27.98
C GLY A 113 8.23 9.99 -27.46
N GLN A 114 6.95 9.72 -27.57
CA GLN A 114 5.87 10.62 -27.14
C GLN A 114 5.37 10.37 -25.70
N ILE A 115 5.97 9.43 -24.97
CA ILE A 115 5.63 9.16 -23.58
C ILE A 115 5.73 10.43 -22.70
N ASP A 116 4.73 10.68 -21.86
CA ASP A 116 4.71 11.78 -20.88
C ASP A 116 4.96 11.29 -19.45
N SER A 117 4.46 10.10 -19.09
CA SER A 117 4.69 9.52 -17.76
C SER A 117 4.92 8.01 -17.84
N PHE A 118 5.87 7.52 -17.04
CA PHE A 118 6.15 6.11 -16.80
C PHE A 118 5.76 5.74 -15.37
N VAL A 119 4.92 4.71 -15.21
CA VAL A 119 4.39 4.28 -13.92
C VAL A 119 4.70 2.80 -13.68
N THR A 120 5.41 2.49 -12.61
CA THR A 120 5.71 1.10 -12.22
C THR A 120 5.87 0.98 -10.71
N GLY A 121 5.55 -0.18 -10.15
CA GLY A 121 5.67 -0.45 -8.72
C GLY A 121 7.13 -0.47 -8.24
N LEU A 122 7.31 -0.10 -6.99
CA LEU A 122 8.60 -0.11 -6.29
C LEU A 122 8.78 -1.46 -5.58
N GLY A 123 9.58 -2.34 -6.14
CA GLY A 123 10.07 -3.57 -5.49
C GLY A 123 11.58 -3.48 -5.29
N THR A 124 12.37 -4.29 -5.99
CA THR A 124 13.83 -4.17 -5.99
C THR A 124 14.33 -2.86 -6.57
N GLY A 125 13.47 -2.08 -7.20
CA GLY A 125 13.85 -0.81 -7.83
C GLY A 125 14.45 -0.92 -9.23
N GLY A 126 14.83 -2.13 -9.68
CA GLY A 126 15.50 -2.29 -10.97
C GLY A 126 14.70 -1.76 -12.16
N THR A 127 13.41 -2.08 -12.22
CA THR A 127 12.53 -1.65 -13.32
C THR A 127 12.39 -0.13 -13.36
N ILE A 128 12.08 0.52 -12.23
CA ILE A 128 11.86 1.96 -12.19
C ILE A 128 13.16 2.73 -12.43
N SER A 129 14.27 2.29 -11.81
CA SER A 129 15.58 2.95 -11.92
C SER A 129 16.14 2.83 -13.33
N GLY A 130 16.21 1.63 -13.89
CA GLY A 130 16.78 1.42 -15.21
C GLY A 130 15.95 2.04 -16.33
N THR A 131 14.64 1.75 -16.34
CA THR A 131 13.73 2.30 -17.35
C THR A 131 13.57 3.81 -17.20
N GLY A 132 13.36 4.31 -15.98
CA GLY A 132 13.19 5.73 -15.70
C GLY A 132 14.41 6.55 -16.12
N LYS A 133 15.63 6.07 -15.82
CA LYS A 133 16.87 6.69 -16.25
C LYS A 133 16.93 6.79 -17.79
N TYR A 134 16.71 5.68 -18.50
CA TYR A 134 16.74 5.67 -19.95
C TYR A 134 15.74 6.65 -20.56
N LEU A 135 14.47 6.60 -20.09
CA LEU A 135 13.41 7.46 -20.62
C LEU A 135 13.68 8.95 -20.37
N LYS A 136 14.18 9.32 -19.17
CA LYS A 136 14.55 10.71 -18.86
C LYS A 136 15.72 11.20 -19.72
N GLU A 137 16.75 10.37 -19.92
CA GLU A 137 17.89 10.72 -20.78
C GLU A 137 17.45 10.92 -22.24
N LYS A 138 16.62 10.03 -22.78
CA LYS A 138 16.11 10.15 -24.15
C LYS A 138 15.16 11.33 -24.34
N ALA A 139 14.28 11.56 -23.38
CA ALA A 139 13.41 12.73 -23.40
C ALA A 139 14.20 14.06 -23.39
N ALA A 140 15.21 14.16 -22.53
CA ALA A 140 16.09 15.35 -22.49
C ALA A 140 16.81 15.58 -23.81
N GLN A 141 17.32 14.52 -24.47
CA GLN A 141 17.92 14.60 -25.81
C GLN A 141 16.93 15.10 -26.87
N ALA A 142 15.63 14.78 -26.70
CA ALA A 142 14.55 15.23 -27.58
C ALA A 142 13.91 16.57 -27.16
N GLY A 143 14.47 17.27 -26.17
CA GLY A 143 13.92 18.53 -25.63
C GLY A 143 12.58 18.35 -24.88
N ARG A 144 12.35 17.18 -24.33
CA ARG A 144 11.12 16.79 -23.58
C ARG A 144 11.44 16.37 -22.15
N THR A 145 10.40 16.19 -21.38
CA THR A 145 10.47 15.62 -20.02
C THR A 145 9.54 14.42 -19.94
N VAL A 146 9.95 13.39 -19.17
CA VAL A 146 9.14 12.25 -18.81
C VAL A 146 9.07 12.19 -17.29
N ARG A 147 7.86 12.08 -16.75
CA ARG A 147 7.66 11.84 -15.32
C ARG A 147 7.76 10.35 -15.01
N VAL A 148 8.38 10.04 -13.88
CA VAL A 148 8.53 8.66 -13.36
C VAL A 148 7.82 8.57 -12.01
N VAL A 149 6.78 7.74 -11.95
CA VAL A 149 5.91 7.62 -10.77
C VAL A 149 5.97 6.20 -10.23
N GLY A 150 6.22 6.06 -8.93
CA GLY A 150 6.36 4.80 -8.21
C GLY A 150 5.18 4.54 -7.27
N PRO A 151 4.10 3.85 -7.67
CA PRO A 151 3.11 3.36 -6.73
C PRO A 151 3.71 2.31 -5.79
N ASP A 152 3.44 2.45 -4.49
CA ASP A 152 4.00 1.69 -3.39
C ASP A 152 2.90 1.24 -2.43
N PRO A 153 2.92 -0.01 -1.90
CA PRO A 153 1.92 -0.46 -0.93
C PRO A 153 1.95 0.37 0.34
N TYR A 154 0.79 0.65 0.89
CA TYR A 154 0.69 1.24 2.21
C TYR A 154 1.33 0.28 3.25
N GLY A 155 2.30 0.77 4.03
CA GLY A 155 3.09 -0.06 4.95
C GLY A 155 4.53 -0.32 4.49
N SER A 156 4.84 -0.07 3.21
CA SER A 156 6.22 -0.03 2.72
C SER A 156 6.92 1.26 3.13
N ILE A 157 8.25 1.22 3.22
CA ILE A 157 9.07 2.37 3.63
C ILE A 157 9.34 3.38 2.50
N TYR A 158 9.14 3.03 1.24
CA TYR A 158 9.68 3.79 0.11
C TYR A 158 9.11 5.20 -0.06
N LYS A 159 7.84 5.41 0.25
CA LYS A 159 7.25 6.74 0.17
C LYS A 159 7.92 7.71 1.14
N GLU A 160 8.04 7.32 2.41
CA GLU A 160 8.69 8.18 3.41
C GLU A 160 10.18 8.38 3.12
N ALA A 161 10.88 7.32 2.70
CA ALA A 161 12.27 7.40 2.29
C ALA A 161 12.49 8.37 1.12
N HIS A 162 11.60 8.36 0.12
CA HIS A 162 11.66 9.29 -1.00
C HIS A 162 11.38 10.75 -0.60
N GLU A 163 10.36 10.97 0.25
CA GLU A 163 9.91 12.33 0.60
C GLU A 163 10.78 12.98 1.68
N LYS A 164 11.29 12.18 2.64
CA LYS A 164 11.95 12.69 3.84
C LYS A 164 13.42 12.29 3.97
N GLY A 165 13.88 11.28 3.23
CA GLY A 165 15.21 10.66 3.40
C GLY A 165 15.32 9.75 4.63
N GLU A 166 14.26 9.57 5.37
CA GLU A 166 14.12 8.71 6.54
C GLU A 166 12.75 8.04 6.50
N TRP A 167 12.54 6.99 7.28
CA TRP A 167 11.29 6.24 7.32
C TRP A 167 11.00 5.69 8.71
N SER A 168 9.72 5.50 9.00
CA SER A 168 9.22 4.81 10.19
C SER A 168 9.24 3.29 10.01
N ASP A 169 8.95 2.56 11.10
CA ASP A 169 8.83 1.11 11.03
C ASP A 169 7.77 0.68 10.00
N PRO A 170 8.09 -0.32 9.16
CA PRO A 170 7.15 -0.81 8.17
C PRO A 170 5.94 -1.47 8.84
N SER A 171 4.83 -1.50 8.12
CA SER A 171 3.65 -2.24 8.56
C SER A 171 3.27 -3.32 7.53
N LEU A 172 2.50 -4.32 7.99
CA LEU A 172 2.13 -5.45 7.15
C LEU A 172 1.21 -5.01 6.00
N TYR A 173 1.57 -5.39 4.79
CA TYR A 173 0.75 -5.31 3.58
C TYR A 173 0.74 -6.67 2.86
N ARG A 174 -0.27 -6.90 2.01
CA ARG A 174 -0.50 -8.20 1.37
C ARG A 174 -0.26 -8.22 -0.14
N VAL A 175 -0.07 -7.07 -0.77
CA VAL A 175 0.38 -7.01 -2.16
C VAL A 175 1.77 -7.65 -2.25
N GLU A 176 1.94 -8.52 -3.24
CA GLU A 176 3.18 -9.27 -3.44
C GLU A 176 4.00 -8.68 -4.60
N GLY A 177 5.33 -8.73 -4.46
CA GLY A 177 6.28 -8.37 -5.53
C GLY A 177 6.68 -6.91 -5.59
N ILE A 178 6.06 -6.05 -4.82
CA ILE A 178 6.41 -4.63 -4.65
C ILE A 178 6.32 -4.24 -3.17
N GLY A 179 6.89 -3.09 -2.83
CA GLY A 179 7.04 -2.64 -1.45
C GLY A 179 8.20 -3.32 -0.73
N HIS A 180 8.79 -2.64 0.24
CA HIS A 180 9.87 -3.19 1.06
C HIS A 180 9.82 -2.64 2.49
N ASP A 181 10.48 -3.37 3.38
CA ASP A 181 10.73 -3.08 4.79
C ASP A 181 12.19 -2.66 5.07
N PHE A 182 13.02 -2.66 4.02
CA PHE A 182 14.40 -2.18 4.05
C PHE A 182 14.79 -1.50 2.73
N MET A 183 15.83 -0.68 2.76
CA MET A 183 16.36 -0.04 1.56
C MET A 183 17.17 -1.01 0.72
N VAL A 184 17.06 -0.87 -0.59
CA VAL A 184 17.75 -1.69 -1.58
C VAL A 184 18.68 -0.83 -2.43
N ASP A 185 19.86 -1.35 -2.80
CA ASP A 185 20.88 -0.59 -3.54
C ASP A 185 20.52 -0.36 -5.02
N THR A 186 19.60 -1.17 -5.56
CA THR A 186 19.17 -1.11 -6.97
C THR A 186 18.07 -0.09 -7.23
N LEU A 187 17.55 0.60 -6.18
CA LEU A 187 16.58 1.69 -6.31
C LEU A 187 17.28 3.04 -6.30
N ASP A 188 17.19 3.74 -7.42
CA ASP A 188 17.70 5.11 -7.57
C ASP A 188 16.53 6.11 -7.50
N PHE A 189 16.34 6.73 -6.35
CA PHE A 189 15.32 7.75 -6.16
C PHE A 189 15.54 9.03 -6.98
N SER A 190 16.75 9.28 -7.49
CA SER A 190 17.00 10.47 -8.32
C SER A 190 16.22 10.46 -9.63
N VAL A 191 15.80 9.29 -10.10
CA VAL A 191 14.99 9.17 -11.31
C VAL A 191 13.48 9.16 -11.03
N VAL A 192 13.04 9.07 -9.76
CA VAL A 192 11.64 8.99 -9.35
C VAL A 192 11.12 10.39 -9.02
N ASP A 193 10.06 10.82 -9.68
CA ASP A 193 9.47 12.14 -9.45
C ASP A 193 8.41 12.14 -8.34
N GLU A 194 7.73 11.02 -8.14
CA GLU A 194 6.68 10.90 -7.13
C GLU A 194 6.50 9.43 -6.68
N VAL A 195 6.29 9.23 -5.39
CA VAL A 195 5.89 7.94 -4.81
C VAL A 195 4.48 8.07 -4.24
N LEU A 196 3.58 7.16 -4.65
CA LEU A 196 2.17 7.16 -4.28
C LEU A 196 1.84 5.93 -3.43
N ASN A 197 1.32 6.12 -2.22
CA ASN A 197 0.82 4.99 -1.44
C ASN A 197 -0.53 4.52 -1.95
N VAL A 198 -0.66 3.19 -2.09
CA VAL A 198 -1.88 2.50 -2.52
C VAL A 198 -2.22 1.40 -1.52
N THR A 199 -3.48 1.30 -1.12
CA THR A 199 -3.92 0.26 -0.20
C THR A 199 -3.98 -1.12 -0.88
N ASP A 200 -3.85 -2.19 -0.09
CA ASP A 200 -4.05 -3.57 -0.57
C ASP A 200 -5.42 -3.74 -1.24
N ARG A 201 -6.46 -3.18 -0.59
CA ARG A 201 -7.84 -3.24 -1.08
C ARG A 201 -7.96 -2.63 -2.48
N ASP A 202 -7.46 -1.42 -2.68
CA ASP A 202 -7.56 -0.73 -3.97
C ASP A 202 -6.74 -1.46 -5.04
N SER A 203 -5.59 -2.00 -4.66
CA SER A 203 -4.75 -2.82 -5.52
C SER A 203 -5.47 -4.08 -6.01
N PHE A 204 -6.07 -4.86 -5.11
CA PHE A 204 -6.75 -6.09 -5.48
C PHE A 204 -8.06 -5.84 -6.24
N LEU A 205 -8.82 -4.83 -5.87
CA LEU A 205 -10.03 -4.43 -6.61
C LEU A 205 -9.69 -3.94 -8.02
N MET A 206 -8.59 -3.19 -8.18
CA MET A 206 -8.13 -2.74 -9.50
C MET A 206 -7.65 -3.91 -10.37
N ALA A 207 -6.90 -4.88 -9.83
CA ALA A 207 -6.51 -6.08 -10.56
C ALA A 207 -7.74 -6.85 -11.08
N ARG A 208 -8.77 -7.01 -10.24
CA ARG A 208 -10.05 -7.63 -10.63
C ARG A 208 -10.79 -6.81 -11.68
N ARG A 209 -10.74 -5.48 -11.57
CA ARG A 209 -11.36 -4.57 -12.55
C ARG A 209 -10.68 -4.67 -13.92
N LEU A 210 -9.35 -4.69 -13.96
CA LEU A 210 -8.57 -4.88 -15.19
C LEU A 210 -8.94 -6.20 -15.89
N ALA A 211 -9.04 -7.29 -15.12
CA ALA A 211 -9.44 -8.58 -15.66
C ALA A 211 -10.85 -8.55 -16.28
N ARG A 212 -11.81 -7.90 -15.62
CA ARG A 212 -13.22 -7.88 -16.03
C ARG A 212 -13.56 -6.88 -17.13
N GLN A 213 -12.87 -5.74 -17.16
CA GLN A 213 -13.18 -4.63 -18.07
C GLN A 213 -12.24 -4.58 -19.28
N GLU A 214 -10.96 -4.95 -19.07
CA GLU A 214 -9.93 -4.83 -20.10
C GLU A 214 -9.40 -6.19 -20.58
N GLY A 215 -9.83 -7.30 -19.95
CA GLY A 215 -9.33 -8.65 -20.28
C GLY A 215 -7.88 -8.88 -19.82
N ILE A 216 -7.34 -8.02 -18.95
CA ILE A 216 -5.96 -8.10 -18.46
C ILE A 216 -5.97 -8.83 -17.12
N LEU A 217 -5.72 -10.14 -17.13
CA LEU A 217 -5.58 -10.96 -15.93
C LEU A 217 -4.16 -10.79 -15.37
N SER A 218 -4.03 -10.03 -14.27
CA SER A 218 -2.73 -9.65 -13.68
C SER A 218 -2.77 -9.67 -12.15
N GLY A 219 -1.61 -9.66 -11.51
CA GLY A 219 -1.50 -9.70 -10.04
C GLY A 219 -1.86 -8.39 -9.34
N GLY A 220 -1.87 -8.45 -8.00
CA GLY A 220 -2.18 -7.31 -7.14
C GLY A 220 -1.24 -6.12 -7.33
N SER A 221 0.04 -6.38 -7.59
CA SER A 221 1.03 -5.33 -7.89
C SER A 221 0.68 -4.53 -9.16
N THR A 222 0.15 -5.19 -10.20
CA THR A 222 -0.39 -4.48 -11.36
C THR A 222 -1.56 -3.60 -10.97
N GLY A 223 -2.44 -4.08 -10.09
CA GLY A 223 -3.51 -3.27 -9.56
C GLY A 223 -3.00 -2.00 -8.87
N THR A 224 -1.97 -2.11 -8.03
CA THR A 224 -1.28 -0.97 -7.40
C THR A 224 -0.76 0.02 -8.45
N VAL A 225 -0.07 -0.50 -9.48
CA VAL A 225 0.47 0.32 -10.59
C VAL A 225 -0.65 1.06 -11.31
N PHE A 226 -1.76 0.39 -11.62
CA PHE A 226 -2.86 1.02 -12.35
C PHE A 226 -3.68 2.01 -11.52
N VAL A 227 -3.77 1.85 -10.20
CA VAL A 227 -4.31 2.90 -9.31
C VAL A 227 -3.45 4.17 -9.45
N GLY A 228 -2.13 4.05 -9.34
CA GLY A 228 -1.22 5.18 -9.51
C GLY A 228 -1.25 5.76 -10.92
N ALA A 229 -1.30 4.91 -11.96
CA ALA A 229 -1.38 5.35 -13.34
C ALA A 229 -2.65 6.16 -13.65
N LEU A 230 -3.80 5.77 -13.08
CA LEU A 230 -5.04 6.54 -13.22
C LEU A 230 -4.97 7.89 -12.48
N GLN A 231 -4.30 7.94 -11.33
CA GLN A 231 -4.07 9.21 -10.63
C GLN A 231 -3.15 10.12 -11.46
N GLU A 232 -2.05 9.58 -11.98
CA GLU A 232 -1.12 10.33 -12.84
C GLU A 232 -1.80 10.80 -14.14
N ALA A 233 -2.58 9.94 -14.81
CA ALA A 233 -3.31 10.32 -16.02
C ALA A 233 -4.30 11.48 -15.78
N ARG A 234 -4.97 11.49 -14.62
CA ARG A 234 -5.85 12.61 -14.23
C ARG A 234 -5.07 13.91 -14.01
N LYS A 235 -3.87 13.82 -13.40
CA LYS A 235 -2.99 14.99 -13.20
C LYS A 235 -2.47 15.52 -14.53
N GLN A 236 -2.10 14.65 -15.46
CA GLN A 236 -1.57 15.03 -16.77
C GLN A 236 -2.64 15.61 -17.71
N GLY A 237 -3.87 15.16 -17.61
CA GLY A 237 -4.98 15.59 -18.46
C GLY A 237 -5.05 14.91 -19.83
N PRO A 238 -5.99 15.32 -20.68
CA PRO A 238 -6.22 14.72 -21.99
C PRO A 238 -5.04 14.86 -22.95
N GLY A 239 -4.87 13.88 -23.83
CA GLY A 239 -3.86 13.88 -24.90
C GLY A 239 -2.45 13.49 -24.43
N LYS A 240 -2.31 13.01 -23.20
CA LYS A 240 -1.05 12.56 -22.62
C LYS A 240 -0.90 11.04 -22.65
N ILE A 241 0.31 10.57 -22.84
CA ILE A 241 0.66 9.14 -22.88
C ILE A 241 1.26 8.75 -21.53
N VAL A 242 0.49 7.95 -20.78
CA VAL A 242 0.92 7.35 -19.50
C VAL A 242 1.13 5.86 -19.73
N VAL A 243 2.36 5.40 -19.60
CA VAL A 243 2.71 3.96 -19.73
C VAL A 243 2.79 3.35 -18.33
N ALA A 244 2.05 2.26 -18.13
CA ALA A 244 2.00 1.50 -16.89
C ALA A 244 2.46 0.06 -17.10
N ILE A 245 3.25 -0.48 -16.18
CA ILE A 245 3.75 -1.85 -16.26
C ILE A 245 2.71 -2.84 -15.75
N VAL A 246 2.42 -3.86 -16.55
CA VAL A 246 1.73 -5.09 -16.12
C VAL A 246 2.80 -6.02 -15.55
N CYS A 247 2.86 -6.14 -14.23
CA CYS A 247 4.01 -6.73 -13.53
C CYS A 247 4.11 -8.25 -13.72
N ASP A 248 2.98 -8.95 -13.59
CA ASP A 248 2.90 -10.40 -13.73
C ASP A 248 1.47 -10.89 -14.05
N SER A 249 1.33 -12.20 -14.24
CA SER A 249 0.05 -12.84 -14.59
C SER A 249 -0.78 -13.16 -13.34
N GLY A 250 -2.11 -13.01 -13.45
CA GLY A 250 -3.06 -13.21 -12.36
C GLY A 250 -3.33 -14.67 -12.00
N ASP A 251 -2.95 -15.63 -12.86
CA ASP A 251 -3.03 -17.07 -12.57
C ASP A 251 -2.25 -17.49 -11.34
N ARG A 252 -1.26 -16.69 -10.94
CA ARG A 252 -0.47 -16.86 -9.72
C ARG A 252 -1.19 -16.45 -8.43
N TYR A 253 -2.43 -15.94 -8.53
CA TYR A 253 -3.18 -15.33 -7.44
C TYR A 253 -4.63 -15.79 -7.40
N ILE A 254 -4.95 -16.92 -8.05
CA ILE A 254 -6.31 -17.46 -8.13
C ILE A 254 -6.86 -17.79 -6.74
N SER A 255 -6.02 -18.30 -5.83
CA SER A 255 -6.40 -18.59 -4.45
C SER A 255 -6.48 -17.35 -3.55
N LYS A 256 -6.02 -16.18 -4.03
CA LYS A 256 -5.97 -14.92 -3.28
C LYS A 256 -6.89 -13.85 -3.86
N CYS A 257 -6.34 -12.82 -4.50
CA CYS A 257 -7.12 -11.65 -4.92
C CYS A 257 -8.20 -11.97 -5.98
N PHE A 258 -8.20 -13.16 -6.59
CA PHE A 258 -9.27 -13.63 -7.47
C PHE A 258 -10.24 -14.61 -6.79
N ASN A 259 -9.99 -15.01 -5.55
CA ASN A 259 -10.90 -15.80 -4.74
C ASN A 259 -11.80 -14.86 -3.90
N ASP A 260 -13.12 -15.00 -4.07
CA ASP A 260 -14.08 -14.13 -3.38
C ASP A 260 -14.14 -14.39 -1.87
N GLU A 261 -13.91 -15.64 -1.43
CA GLU A 261 -13.86 -16.00 -0.02
C GLU A 261 -12.65 -15.36 0.65
N TRP A 262 -11.45 -15.53 0.07
CA TRP A 262 -10.25 -14.89 0.56
C TRP A 262 -10.38 -13.36 0.62
N MET A 263 -10.99 -12.74 -0.39
CA MET A 263 -11.22 -11.28 -0.40
C MET A 263 -12.18 -10.81 0.71
N ARG A 264 -13.18 -11.66 1.09
CA ARG A 264 -14.07 -11.37 2.22
C ARG A 264 -13.36 -11.56 3.55
N ASP A 265 -12.63 -12.66 3.73
CA ASP A 265 -11.89 -12.98 4.96
C ASP A 265 -10.84 -11.92 5.28
N MET A 266 -10.23 -11.34 4.24
CA MET A 266 -9.27 -10.24 4.38
C MET A 266 -9.94 -8.85 4.50
N GLY A 267 -11.27 -8.78 4.47
CA GLY A 267 -12.01 -7.52 4.56
C GLY A 267 -11.90 -6.62 3.30
N TYR A 268 -11.39 -7.12 2.19
CA TYR A 268 -11.23 -6.33 0.96
C TYR A 268 -12.51 -6.20 0.14
N PHE A 269 -13.40 -7.16 0.22
CA PHE A 269 -14.79 -6.87 -0.06
C PHE A 269 -15.36 -6.27 1.21
N GLY A 270 -15.43 -4.95 1.26
CA GLY A 270 -16.19 -4.31 2.32
C GLY A 270 -17.59 -4.93 2.39
N PRO A 271 -18.25 -4.85 3.53
CA PRO A 271 -19.65 -5.20 3.57
C PRO A 271 -20.32 -4.35 2.52
N ASP A 272 -20.75 -4.99 1.47
CA ASP A 272 -21.41 -4.48 0.29
C ASP A 272 -20.95 -3.10 -0.20
N ALA A 273 -20.35 -3.03 -1.38
CA ALA A 273 -20.13 -1.77 -2.11
C ALA A 273 -21.45 -0.99 -2.35
N HIS A 274 -22.57 -1.54 -1.90
CA HIS A 274 -23.92 -0.99 -1.92
C HIS A 274 -24.29 -0.22 -0.65
N LEU A 275 -23.40 -0.15 0.35
CA LEU A 275 -23.73 0.58 1.59
C LEU A 275 -23.87 2.08 1.36
N GLY A 276 -23.16 2.64 0.36
CA GLY A 276 -23.23 4.04 0.02
C GLY A 276 -22.04 4.84 0.54
N THR A 277 -22.14 6.16 0.43
CA THR A 277 -21.12 7.11 0.87
C THR A 277 -21.39 7.60 2.29
N ILE A 278 -20.37 8.16 2.91
CA ILE A 278 -20.48 8.85 4.21
C ILE A 278 -21.49 9.97 4.15
N GLN A 279 -21.54 10.74 3.04
CA GLN A 279 -22.53 11.78 2.85
C GLN A 279 -23.97 11.26 2.94
N GLN A 280 -24.25 10.10 2.33
CA GLN A 280 -25.58 9.49 2.40
C GLN A 280 -25.98 9.09 3.83
N LEU A 281 -25.01 8.67 4.67
CA LEU A 281 -25.28 8.38 6.08
C LEU A 281 -25.50 9.69 6.86
N LEU A 282 -24.74 10.75 6.60
CA LEU A 282 -24.94 12.06 7.23
C LEU A 282 -26.30 12.66 6.88
N ASP A 283 -26.69 12.58 5.60
CA ASP A 283 -28.01 13.04 5.12
C ASP A 283 -29.16 12.28 5.80
N PHE A 284 -28.96 11.00 6.03
CA PHE A 284 -29.91 10.15 6.74
C PHE A 284 -30.09 10.57 8.21
N ARG A 285 -28.99 10.92 8.90
CA ARG A 285 -29.03 11.22 10.33
C ARG A 285 -29.46 12.65 10.66
N GLN A 286 -29.15 13.62 9.84
CA GLN A 286 -29.39 15.07 10.06
C GLN A 286 -28.93 15.56 11.46
N GLN A 287 -27.91 14.92 12.04
CA GLN A 287 -27.44 15.21 13.38
C GLN A 287 -26.48 16.41 13.36
N LYS A 288 -26.66 17.35 14.30
CA LYS A 288 -25.72 18.45 14.52
C LYS A 288 -24.59 17.98 15.42
N VAL A 289 -23.35 18.21 14.99
CA VAL A 289 -22.17 17.95 15.81
C VAL A 289 -22.11 18.94 16.94
N ALA A 290 -21.99 18.46 18.19
CA ALA A 290 -21.74 19.29 19.35
C ALA A 290 -20.23 19.52 19.49
N PHE A 291 -19.79 20.76 19.68
CA PHE A 291 -18.40 21.14 19.81
C PHE A 291 -18.11 21.67 21.22
N ALA A 292 -16.89 21.46 21.69
CA ALA A 292 -16.31 22.21 22.80
C ALA A 292 -15.41 23.32 22.22
N ASN A 293 -15.43 24.50 22.87
CA ASN A 293 -14.43 25.51 22.59
C ASN A 293 -13.11 25.12 23.29
N PRO A 294 -11.96 25.49 22.75
CA PRO A 294 -10.66 25.17 23.34
C PRO A 294 -10.53 25.67 24.79
N ASP A 295 -11.17 26.76 25.12
CA ASP A 295 -11.12 27.42 26.42
C ASP A 295 -12.30 27.04 27.38
N ASP A 296 -13.21 26.14 26.94
CA ASP A 296 -14.25 25.60 27.79
C ASP A 296 -13.59 24.81 28.95
N SER A 297 -14.12 24.95 30.17
CA SER A 297 -13.65 24.15 31.31
C SER A 297 -14.03 22.66 31.12
N LEU A 298 -13.26 21.76 31.69
CA LEU A 298 -13.59 20.31 31.65
C LEU A 298 -14.96 20.06 32.30
N LYS A 299 -15.35 20.86 33.32
CA LYS A 299 -16.67 20.82 33.93
C LYS A 299 -17.79 21.16 32.93
N ASP A 300 -17.59 22.16 32.07
CA ASP A 300 -18.57 22.56 31.09
C ASP A 300 -18.68 21.49 29.95
N VAL A 301 -17.53 20.92 29.55
CA VAL A 301 -17.47 19.82 28.59
C VAL A 301 -18.24 18.59 29.10
N ILE A 302 -17.98 18.17 30.35
CA ILE A 302 -18.70 17.06 31.01
C ILE A 302 -20.21 17.33 31.03
N THR A 303 -20.60 18.53 31.46
CA THR A 303 -22.02 18.93 31.53
C THR A 303 -22.68 18.87 30.17
N ARG A 304 -21.97 19.31 29.12
CA ARG A 304 -22.46 19.25 27.73
C ARG A 304 -22.56 17.82 27.23
N MET A 305 -21.53 16.97 27.47
CA MET A 305 -21.55 15.54 27.13
C MET A 305 -22.76 14.83 27.79
N ALA A 306 -22.97 15.06 29.09
CA ALA A 306 -24.07 14.46 29.83
C ALA A 306 -25.45 14.90 29.30
N ASN A 307 -25.60 16.20 28.98
CA ASN A 307 -26.86 16.74 28.47
C ASN A 307 -27.19 16.30 27.04
N THR A 308 -26.19 15.98 26.24
CA THR A 308 -26.35 15.54 24.86
C THR A 308 -26.25 14.02 24.68
N GLY A 309 -25.90 13.29 25.74
CA GLY A 309 -25.74 11.82 25.71
C GLY A 309 -24.59 11.35 24.82
N ILE A 310 -23.51 12.13 24.72
CA ILE A 310 -22.31 11.81 23.91
C ILE A 310 -21.12 11.61 24.82
N SER A 311 -20.26 10.64 24.48
CA SER A 311 -19.04 10.28 25.20
C SER A 311 -17.77 10.94 24.66
N GLN A 312 -17.89 11.72 23.58
CA GLN A 312 -16.78 12.37 22.91
C GLN A 312 -17.23 13.64 22.21
N MET A 313 -16.34 14.62 22.16
CA MET A 313 -16.66 15.93 21.63
C MET A 313 -15.46 16.53 20.87
N PRO A 314 -15.64 17.01 19.64
CA PRO A 314 -14.59 17.73 18.92
C PRO A 314 -14.26 19.04 19.65
N VAL A 315 -12.97 19.36 19.67
CA VAL A 315 -12.43 20.64 20.12
C VAL A 315 -11.75 21.28 18.92
N ALA A 316 -12.27 22.41 18.44
CA ALA A 316 -11.76 23.06 17.25
C ALA A 316 -11.38 24.50 17.55
N SER A 317 -10.10 24.83 17.35
CA SER A 317 -9.55 26.19 17.50
C SER A 317 -9.59 26.98 16.19
N GLY A 318 -9.88 26.32 15.07
CA GLY A 318 -9.92 26.89 13.70
C GLY A 318 -9.68 25.82 12.63
N PRO A 319 -9.69 26.21 11.35
CA PRO A 319 -9.40 25.29 10.26
C PRO A 319 -8.00 24.68 10.42
N GLY A 320 -7.92 23.34 10.47
CA GLY A 320 -6.66 22.59 10.54
C GLY A 320 -6.18 22.23 11.96
N ASP A 321 -6.68 22.84 13.04
CA ASP A 321 -6.42 22.38 14.42
C ASP A 321 -7.64 21.63 14.95
N LEU A 322 -7.78 20.39 14.51
CA LEU A 322 -8.91 19.52 14.83
C LEU A 322 -8.48 18.50 15.89
N ARG A 323 -9.13 18.54 17.05
CA ARG A 323 -8.86 17.66 18.19
C ARG A 323 -10.15 17.01 18.68
N MET A 324 -10.01 15.98 19.50
CA MET A 324 -11.11 15.26 20.16
C MET A 324 -10.84 15.19 21.65
N ILE A 325 -11.88 15.29 22.45
CA ILE A 325 -11.86 14.99 23.87
C ILE A 325 -12.89 13.88 24.16
N GLU A 326 -12.47 12.86 24.87
CA GLU A 326 -13.29 11.71 25.26
C GLU A 326 -13.49 11.66 26.77
N GLU A 327 -14.58 11.03 27.23
CA GLU A 327 -14.82 10.80 28.67
C GLU A 327 -13.61 10.16 29.35
N LEU A 328 -12.96 9.21 28.67
CA LEU A 328 -11.78 8.52 29.22
C LEU A 328 -10.56 9.45 29.36
N ASP A 329 -10.41 10.43 28.48
CA ASP A 329 -9.33 11.43 28.59
C ASP A 329 -9.54 12.29 29.83
N ILE A 330 -10.79 12.72 30.06
CA ILE A 330 -11.15 13.51 31.22
C ILE A 330 -10.94 12.69 32.51
N LEU A 331 -11.42 11.45 32.52
CA LEU A 331 -11.25 10.55 33.67
C LEU A 331 -9.77 10.35 34.02
N ARG A 332 -8.92 10.10 33.03
CA ARG A 332 -7.48 9.93 33.27
C ARG A 332 -6.81 11.20 33.76
N ALA A 333 -7.14 12.33 33.15
CA ALA A 333 -6.57 13.63 33.52
C ALA A 333 -6.91 14.01 34.99
N VAL A 334 -8.18 13.84 35.38
CA VAL A 334 -8.61 14.13 36.76
C VAL A 334 -8.10 13.11 37.77
N ALA A 335 -8.02 11.82 37.40
CA ALA A 335 -7.52 10.76 38.28
C ALA A 335 -6.01 10.86 38.55
N SER A 336 -5.24 11.43 37.62
CA SER A 336 -3.79 11.65 37.79
C SER A 336 -3.46 12.79 38.79
N ASN A 337 -4.43 13.60 39.17
CA ASN A 337 -4.28 14.86 39.92
C ASN A 337 -3.42 15.92 39.17
N GLU A 338 -3.12 15.73 37.90
CA GLU A 338 -2.39 16.72 37.10
C GLU A 338 -3.33 17.84 36.61
N TYR A 339 -4.61 17.52 36.45
CA TYR A 339 -5.65 18.43 35.95
C TYR A 339 -6.83 18.49 36.92
N THR A 340 -7.50 19.61 36.92
CA THR A 340 -8.74 19.87 37.69
C THR A 340 -9.89 20.10 36.73
N LEU A 341 -11.12 20.12 37.21
CA LEU A 341 -12.31 20.40 36.40
C LEU A 341 -12.35 21.83 35.83
N GLU A 342 -11.51 22.72 36.31
CA GLU A 342 -11.37 24.11 35.82
C GLU A 342 -10.34 24.26 34.71
N ASN A 343 -9.56 23.22 34.38
CA ASN A 343 -8.63 23.24 33.26
C ASN A 343 -9.38 23.30 31.92
N CYS A 344 -8.73 23.85 30.89
CA CYS A 344 -9.32 24.03 29.57
C CYS A 344 -9.32 22.74 28.73
N ALA A 345 -10.33 22.57 27.86
CA ALA A 345 -10.48 21.43 26.98
C ALA A 345 -9.24 21.17 26.09
N ARG A 346 -8.60 22.23 25.58
CA ARG A 346 -7.40 22.14 24.74
C ARG A 346 -6.20 21.46 25.40
N GLU A 347 -6.12 21.48 26.74
CA GLU A 347 -4.98 20.95 27.49
C GLU A 347 -4.94 19.43 27.48
N ILE A 348 -6.11 18.78 27.33
CA ILE A 348 -6.21 17.31 27.30
C ILE A 348 -6.74 16.75 25.98
N ALA A 349 -7.26 17.61 25.08
CA ALA A 349 -7.76 17.18 23.80
C ALA A 349 -6.63 16.63 22.91
N ARG A 350 -6.87 15.48 22.27
CA ARG A 350 -5.91 14.78 21.42
C ARG A 350 -6.14 15.08 19.94
N PRO A 351 -5.10 14.96 19.10
CA PRO A 351 -5.29 15.02 17.64
C PRO A 351 -6.34 14.00 17.17
N LEU A 352 -7.13 14.39 16.15
CA LEU A 352 -8.13 13.49 15.58
C LEU A 352 -7.49 12.23 15.02
N GLN A 353 -8.08 11.10 15.37
CA GLN A 353 -7.84 9.80 14.74
C GLN A 353 -9.10 9.38 13.98
N GLY A 354 -8.94 8.62 12.90
CA GLY A 354 -10.08 8.10 12.14
C GLY A 354 -10.82 9.15 11.30
N GLN A 355 -10.10 9.99 10.57
CA GLN A 355 -10.69 10.99 9.67
C GLN A 355 -11.15 10.36 8.35
N VAL A 356 -12.31 10.83 7.86
CA VAL A 356 -12.92 10.45 6.59
C VAL A 356 -13.55 11.67 5.92
N SER A 357 -13.73 11.61 4.60
CA SER A 357 -14.38 12.66 3.81
C SER A 357 -15.81 12.29 3.42
N PRO A 358 -16.70 13.27 3.17
CA PRO A 358 -18.09 12.98 2.78
C PRO A 358 -18.24 12.06 1.57
N GLY A 359 -17.31 12.16 0.60
CA GLY A 359 -17.30 11.34 -0.61
C GLY A 359 -16.76 9.91 -0.41
N ASP A 360 -16.17 9.60 0.74
CA ASP A 360 -15.63 8.28 1.03
C ASP A 360 -16.73 7.22 1.18
N ASN A 361 -16.37 5.97 0.90
CA ASN A 361 -17.27 4.84 1.08
C ASN A 361 -17.40 4.50 2.57
N LEU A 362 -18.60 4.09 2.99
CA LEU A 362 -18.88 3.66 4.37
C LEU A 362 -18.02 2.47 4.84
N SER A 363 -17.43 1.71 3.94
CA SER A 363 -16.45 0.67 4.29
C SER A 363 -15.19 1.21 4.99
N HIS A 364 -14.79 2.46 4.74
CA HIS A 364 -13.64 3.09 5.42
C HIS A 364 -13.91 3.26 6.93
N VAL A 365 -15.17 3.50 7.29
CA VAL A 365 -15.59 3.68 8.70
C VAL A 365 -15.39 2.40 9.52
N GLN A 366 -15.51 1.22 8.90
CA GLN A 366 -15.34 -0.05 9.61
C GLN A 366 -13.91 -0.29 10.07
N GLN A 367 -12.90 0.04 9.26
CA GLN A 367 -11.49 -0.08 9.65
C GLN A 367 -11.16 0.83 10.85
N ILE A 368 -11.80 2.01 10.88
CA ILE A 368 -11.67 2.93 12.03
C ILE A 368 -12.27 2.31 13.28
N PHE A 369 -13.42 1.62 13.15
CA PHE A 369 -14.12 0.98 14.26
C PHE A 369 -13.41 -0.26 14.84
N GLU A 370 -12.54 -0.91 14.08
CA GLU A 370 -11.71 -2.01 14.58
C GLU A 370 -10.72 -1.55 15.68
N ASN A 371 -10.33 -0.28 15.66
CA ASN A 371 -9.47 0.34 16.66
C ASN A 371 -10.24 1.08 17.77
N ASP A 372 -11.52 0.78 17.97
CA ASP A 372 -12.43 1.42 18.93
C ASP A 372 -12.62 2.94 18.77
N ASN A 373 -12.18 3.50 17.65
CA ASN A 373 -12.34 4.93 17.35
C ASN A 373 -13.71 5.22 16.74
N VAL A 374 -14.09 6.49 16.73
CA VAL A 374 -15.19 7.00 15.90
C VAL A 374 -14.64 7.54 14.58
N ALA A 375 -15.45 7.50 13.53
CA ALA A 375 -15.11 8.16 12.28
C ALA A 375 -15.53 9.63 12.34
N VAL A 376 -14.58 10.54 12.20
CA VAL A 376 -14.82 11.98 12.15
C VAL A 376 -14.82 12.43 10.71
N VAL A 377 -15.96 12.98 10.27
CA VAL A 377 -16.11 13.46 8.89
C VAL A 377 -15.56 14.89 8.79
N VAL A 378 -14.55 15.04 7.95
CA VAL A 378 -13.87 16.32 7.71
C VAL A 378 -14.09 16.72 6.26
N ASP A 379 -14.61 17.94 6.05
CA ASP A 379 -14.80 18.54 4.75
C ASP A 379 -14.18 19.94 4.74
N GLU A 380 -13.33 20.22 3.76
CA GLU A 380 -12.58 21.49 3.65
C GLU A 380 -11.92 21.95 4.96
N GLY A 381 -11.35 21.00 5.75
CA GLY A 381 -10.69 21.27 7.02
C GLY A 381 -11.64 21.58 8.19
N ARG A 382 -12.93 21.28 8.07
CA ARG A 382 -13.95 21.43 9.11
C ARG A 382 -14.62 20.10 9.42
N ILE A 383 -14.94 19.87 10.68
CA ILE A 383 -15.71 18.69 11.10
C ILE A 383 -17.17 18.93 10.74
N THR A 384 -17.71 18.07 9.86
CA THR A 384 -19.11 18.11 9.38
C THR A 384 -19.96 16.98 9.98
N GLY A 385 -19.35 15.95 10.55
CA GLY A 385 -20.05 14.83 11.16
C GLY A 385 -19.17 13.97 12.05
N ILE A 386 -19.82 13.18 12.89
CA ILE A 386 -19.21 12.10 13.67
C ILE A 386 -20.07 10.87 13.48
N ILE A 387 -19.47 9.75 13.12
CA ILE A 387 -20.14 8.49 12.89
C ILE A 387 -19.65 7.49 13.93
N ASN A 388 -20.57 6.85 14.63
CA ASN A 388 -20.29 5.77 15.56
C ASN A 388 -20.80 4.42 15.02
N LYS A 389 -20.53 3.32 15.74
CA LYS A 389 -20.90 1.96 15.34
C LYS A 389 -22.42 1.79 15.18
N ILE A 390 -23.22 2.44 16.04
CA ILE A 390 -24.68 2.38 15.99
C ILE A 390 -25.23 3.11 14.75
N ASP A 391 -24.65 4.23 14.39
CA ASP A 391 -25.07 5.02 13.22
C ASP A 391 -24.97 4.21 11.95
N LEU A 392 -23.87 3.48 11.79
CA LEU A 392 -23.65 2.61 10.65
C LEU A 392 -24.64 1.43 10.64
N LEU A 393 -24.89 0.81 11.81
CA LEU A 393 -25.84 -0.31 11.92
C LEU A 393 -27.27 0.12 11.59
N GLU A 394 -27.72 1.27 12.07
CA GLU A 394 -29.06 1.81 11.77
C GLU A 394 -29.23 2.09 10.27
N PHE A 395 -28.24 2.75 9.66
CA PHE A 395 -28.25 3.06 8.23
C PHE A 395 -28.31 1.78 7.38
N ILE A 396 -27.47 0.77 7.68
CA ILE A 396 -27.44 -0.52 6.98
C ILE A 396 -28.79 -1.23 7.11
N THR A 397 -29.35 -1.25 8.32
CA THR A 397 -30.60 -1.94 8.60
C THR A 397 -31.76 -1.34 7.83
N GLN A 398 -31.83 0.00 7.76
CA GLN A 398 -32.88 0.68 7.02
C GLN A 398 -32.72 0.49 5.51
N LYS A 399 -31.48 0.57 4.98
CA LYS A 399 -31.21 0.35 3.55
C LYS A 399 -31.62 -1.06 3.10
N LYS A 400 -31.37 -2.08 3.93
CA LYS A 400 -31.81 -3.45 3.67
C LYS A 400 -33.35 -3.61 3.69
N ARG A 401 -34.07 -2.84 4.52
CA ARG A 401 -35.55 -2.85 4.55
C ARG A 401 -36.17 -2.21 3.31
N HIS A 402 -35.50 -1.30 2.64
CA HIS A 402 -35.98 -0.65 1.41
C HIS A 402 -35.60 -1.43 0.14
N ALA A 403 -34.69 -2.39 0.23
CA ALA A 403 -34.23 -3.21 -0.89
C ALA A 403 -34.93 -4.59 -0.95
N ALA A 404 -35.70 -4.96 0.08
CA ALA A 404 -36.55 -6.15 0.17
C ALA A 404 -38.01 -5.77 -0.15
#